data_9d7a4f49ed919d5dc3f625ea21dfce3a
#
_entry.id   9d7a4f49ed919d5dc3f625ea21dfce3a
#
_cell.length_a   1.000
_cell.length_b   1.000
_cell.length_c   1.000
_cell.angle_alpha   90.00
_cell.angle_beta   90.00
_cell.angle_gamma   90.00
#
_symmetry.space_group_name_H-M   'P 1'
#
loop_
_entity.id
_entity.type
_entity.pdbx_description
1 polymer ?
#
loop_
_entity_poly.entity_id
_entity_poly.type
_entity_poly.pdbx_seq_one_letter_code
_entity_poly.pdbx_strand_id
1 'polypeptide(L)'
;MGSLMRRRWFMIPLLVQAWLLASPISERACPQSCRCDGKIVYCESNAFRDVPNNVSVGCQGLSLRYNSLVNLRASQFSGLSQLVWLYLDHNYINTVDSQAFHGVRRLKELILSSNKITELQNNTFHTVPNLRNLDLSYNKLQALQPSQFQGMRKLLSLHLRSNSLKTVPMRVFQDLRNLEFLDLGYNRLRSLTRNAFAGLLKLIELHLEHNQFSKINFSHFPRLTNLRALYLQWNRIKSINQGLTWTWTSLQKLDLSGNELQVVDASTYQCLPNLQTLNLDSNKLRNMSQETVDAWISLTTISLAGNVWYCSPTICPLVAWLRNFKGNKETTMICAGPKEAQGEKVIDAVETFSICKVTPTTPFVLTTASLNIPSQPELLPLPTLSRVEEELTRSATTIPSPSGVSPTTPEQDFEYVSLHKIIAGCVALFLSVAIILLVIYVSWKRYPNSIKQLQQRSMVKKQRKNVRETESTLSSPLQEYYVDYKPANSATMDVLVNGTGPYTYTISGSRECEV
;
A
#
# COMPACT_ATOMS: atom_id res chain seq x y z
N MET A 1 11.14 89.15 -29.73
CA MET A 1 10.74 88.35 -28.55
C MET A 1 9.32 87.87 -28.75
N GLY A 2 9.09 86.67 -29.13
CA GLY A 2 7.76 86.12 -29.36
C GLY A 2 7.79 84.86 -30.19
N SER A 3 8.22 83.76 -29.69
CA SER A 3 8.08 82.46 -30.39
C SER A 3 8.54 81.29 -29.55
N LEU A 4 7.97 81.07 -28.35
CA LEU A 4 8.34 79.87 -27.52
C LEU A 4 7.23 79.37 -26.56
N MET A 5 5.94 79.64 -26.94
CA MET A 5 4.83 79.23 -26.07
C MET A 5 3.66 78.55 -26.81
N ARG A 6 3.95 77.73 -27.87
CA ARG A 6 2.87 77.00 -28.60
C ARG A 6 3.13 75.50 -28.82
N ARG A 7 4.03 74.85 -28.05
CA ARG A 7 4.30 73.42 -28.25
C ARG A 7 3.98 72.51 -27.06
N ARG A 8 3.25 72.91 -26.02
CA ARG A 8 2.97 72.08 -24.82
C ARG A 8 1.53 71.59 -24.66
N TRP A 9 0.62 71.89 -25.63
CA TRP A 9 -0.79 71.49 -25.46
C TRP A 9 -1.29 70.40 -26.40
N PHE A 10 -0.44 69.78 -27.24
CA PHE A 10 -0.85 68.68 -28.13
C PHE A 10 -0.43 67.30 -27.73
N MET A 11 0.31 67.12 -26.62
CA MET A 11 0.77 65.77 -26.19
C MET A 11 -0.14 65.14 -25.15
N ILE A 12 -1.04 65.85 -24.50
CA ILE A 12 -1.92 65.31 -23.45
C ILE A 12 -3.10 64.49 -24.04
N PRO A 13 -3.71 64.82 -25.19
CA PRO A 13 -4.81 64.01 -25.70
C PRO A 13 -4.37 62.63 -26.26
N LEU A 14 -3.10 62.50 -26.73
CA LEU A 14 -2.62 61.23 -27.27
C LEU A 14 -2.35 60.14 -26.18
N LEU A 15 -1.94 60.53 -24.98
CA LEU A 15 -1.76 59.63 -23.85
C LEU A 15 -3.10 59.20 -23.22
N VAL A 16 -4.11 60.06 -23.25
CA VAL A 16 -5.46 59.71 -22.79
C VAL A 16 -6.19 58.83 -23.80
N GLN A 17 -5.95 59.00 -25.11
CA GLN A 17 -6.48 58.05 -26.11
C GLN A 17 -5.77 56.69 -26.10
N ALA A 18 -4.48 56.63 -25.75
CA ALA A 18 -3.78 55.34 -25.56
C ALA A 18 -4.31 54.57 -24.34
N TRP A 19 -4.82 55.25 -23.31
CA TRP A 19 -5.48 54.63 -22.16
C TRP A 19 -6.90 54.12 -22.47
N LEU A 20 -7.58 54.70 -23.42
CA LEU A 20 -8.93 54.28 -23.87
C LEU A 20 -8.88 53.13 -24.88
N LEU A 21 -7.70 52.83 -25.46
CA LEU A 21 -7.47 51.67 -26.33
C LEU A 21 -6.86 50.48 -25.59
N ALA A 22 -6.63 50.57 -24.28
CA ALA A 22 -6.46 49.39 -23.46
C ALA A 22 -7.82 48.65 -23.42
N SER A 23 -8.05 47.84 -24.44
CA SER A 23 -9.17 46.93 -24.49
C SER A 23 -9.24 46.26 -23.13
N PRO A 24 -10.39 46.22 -22.43
CA PRO A 24 -10.51 45.42 -21.24
C PRO A 24 -10.05 44.04 -21.66
N ILE A 25 -9.05 43.49 -20.95
CA ILE A 25 -8.71 42.08 -21.03
C ILE A 25 -10.07 41.40 -20.87
N SER A 26 -10.61 40.88 -21.96
CA SER A 26 -11.91 40.21 -21.97
C SER A 26 -11.86 39.19 -20.85
N GLU A 27 -12.47 39.51 -19.74
CA GLU A 27 -12.75 38.58 -18.69
C GLU A 27 -13.58 37.50 -19.38
N ARG A 28 -12.91 36.38 -19.74
CA ARG A 28 -13.56 35.32 -20.51
C ARG A 28 -14.72 34.84 -19.66
N ALA A 29 -15.93 35.04 -20.19
CA ALA A 29 -17.16 34.71 -19.51
C ALA A 29 -17.10 33.27 -19.00
N CYS A 30 -17.42 33.08 -17.73
CA CYS A 30 -17.56 31.75 -17.13
C CYS A 30 -18.66 31.00 -17.90
N PRO A 31 -18.51 29.70 -18.19
CA PRO A 31 -19.56 28.92 -18.81
C PRO A 31 -20.86 29.03 -18.00
N GLN A 32 -21.98 29.07 -18.69
CA GLN A 32 -23.30 29.14 -18.06
C GLN A 32 -23.48 27.99 -17.06
N SER A 33 -24.05 28.27 -15.91
CA SER A 33 -24.25 27.33 -14.79
C SER A 33 -22.96 26.82 -14.14
N CYS A 34 -21.79 27.40 -14.47
CA CYS A 34 -20.53 27.11 -13.81
C CYS A 34 -20.11 28.26 -12.91
N ARG A 35 -19.27 27.96 -11.92
CA ARG A 35 -18.59 28.95 -11.09
C ARG A 35 -17.10 28.98 -11.46
N CYS A 36 -16.57 30.15 -11.74
CA CYS A 36 -15.16 30.31 -12.04
C CYS A 36 -14.45 31.02 -10.89
N ASP A 37 -13.26 30.51 -10.55
CA ASP A 37 -12.39 31.09 -9.56
C ASP A 37 -10.96 31.15 -10.15
N GLY A 38 -10.59 32.28 -10.66
CA GLY A 38 -9.34 32.47 -11.40
C GLY A 38 -9.22 31.52 -12.60
N LYS A 39 -8.31 30.56 -12.52
CA LYS A 39 -8.09 29.54 -13.57
C LYS A 39 -8.80 28.22 -13.31
N ILE A 40 -9.72 28.18 -12.38
CA ILE A 40 -10.46 26.97 -11.99
C ILE A 40 -11.92 27.16 -12.37
N VAL A 41 -12.53 26.14 -12.96
CA VAL A 41 -13.93 26.12 -13.39
C VAL A 41 -14.64 24.96 -12.70
N TYR A 42 -15.69 25.27 -11.96
CA TYR A 42 -16.55 24.33 -11.25
C TYR A 42 -17.91 24.29 -11.95
N CYS A 43 -18.24 23.16 -12.55
CA CYS A 43 -19.49 22.87 -13.26
C CYS A 43 -20.20 21.68 -12.62
N GLU A 44 -20.33 21.68 -11.29
CA GLU A 44 -20.82 20.55 -10.50
C GLU A 44 -22.34 20.56 -10.35
N SER A 45 -22.98 19.39 -10.36
CA SER A 45 -24.42 19.20 -10.04
C SER A 45 -25.38 19.99 -10.96
N ASN A 46 -25.05 20.12 -12.22
CA ASN A 46 -25.82 20.90 -13.21
C ASN A 46 -26.48 20.03 -14.30
N ALA A 47 -26.50 18.71 -14.10
CA ALA A 47 -27.04 17.72 -15.05
C ALA A 47 -26.42 17.82 -16.47
N PHE A 48 -25.21 18.32 -16.61
CA PHE A 48 -24.49 18.36 -17.88
C PHE A 48 -24.38 16.95 -18.49
N ARG A 49 -24.75 16.84 -19.75
CA ARG A 49 -24.58 15.61 -20.55
C ARG A 49 -23.31 15.62 -21.38
N ASP A 50 -22.67 16.76 -21.51
CA ASP A 50 -21.42 16.99 -22.23
C ASP A 50 -20.58 18.06 -21.51
N VAL A 51 -19.32 18.22 -21.93
CA VAL A 51 -18.45 19.28 -21.43
C VAL A 51 -19.02 20.64 -21.87
N PRO A 52 -19.20 21.62 -20.97
CA PRO A 52 -19.74 22.90 -21.30
C PRO A 52 -18.89 23.62 -22.35
N ASN A 53 -19.54 24.31 -23.30
CA ASN A 53 -18.86 25.17 -24.23
C ASN A 53 -18.25 26.39 -23.50
N ASN A 54 -17.23 26.99 -24.09
CA ASN A 54 -16.58 28.22 -23.59
C ASN A 54 -15.77 28.07 -22.28
N VAL A 55 -15.39 26.87 -21.89
CA VAL A 55 -14.36 26.71 -20.87
C VAL A 55 -13.07 27.38 -21.34
N SER A 56 -12.52 28.29 -20.53
CA SER A 56 -11.33 29.05 -20.88
C SER A 56 -10.15 28.17 -21.26
N VAL A 57 -9.46 28.44 -22.34
CA VAL A 57 -8.21 27.77 -22.77
C VAL A 57 -7.12 27.82 -21.69
N GLY A 58 -7.15 28.87 -20.84
CA GLY A 58 -6.25 29.02 -19.69
C GLY A 58 -6.66 28.23 -18.44
N CYS A 59 -7.75 27.45 -18.49
CA CYS A 59 -8.25 26.66 -17.37
C CYS A 59 -7.18 25.66 -16.91
N GLN A 60 -6.90 25.66 -15.61
CA GLN A 60 -5.95 24.75 -14.97
C GLN A 60 -6.64 23.65 -14.15
N GLY A 61 -7.88 23.88 -13.77
CA GLY A 61 -8.69 22.92 -13.04
C GLY A 61 -10.13 22.94 -13.51
N LEU A 62 -10.67 21.77 -13.84
CA LEU A 62 -12.06 21.60 -14.25
C LEU A 62 -12.73 20.52 -13.41
N SER A 63 -13.81 20.89 -12.75
CA SER A 63 -14.69 19.96 -12.06
C SER A 63 -16.03 19.84 -12.79
N LEU A 64 -16.34 18.60 -13.19
CA LEU A 64 -17.60 18.20 -13.80
C LEU A 64 -18.28 17.10 -12.95
N ARG A 65 -18.03 17.10 -11.65
CA ARG A 65 -18.58 16.10 -10.70
C ARG A 65 -20.10 16.20 -10.62
N TYR A 66 -20.73 15.08 -10.28
CA TYR A 66 -22.18 15.01 -10.04
C TYR A 66 -23.01 15.52 -11.22
N ASN A 67 -22.66 15.08 -12.45
CA ASN A 67 -23.37 15.42 -13.66
C ASN A 67 -23.93 14.16 -14.36
N SER A 68 -24.37 14.33 -15.62
CA SER A 68 -24.99 13.25 -16.41
C SER A 68 -24.16 12.85 -17.63
N LEU A 69 -22.83 12.97 -17.55
CA LEU A 69 -21.91 12.57 -18.62
C LEU A 69 -21.98 11.06 -18.83
N VAL A 70 -22.10 10.61 -20.10
CA VAL A 70 -22.21 9.18 -20.43
C VAL A 70 -21.00 8.68 -21.21
N ASN A 71 -20.50 9.49 -22.13
CA ASN A 71 -19.38 9.12 -23.00
C ASN A 71 -18.30 10.19 -22.98
N LEU A 72 -17.05 9.79 -22.95
CA LEU A 72 -15.92 10.66 -23.21
C LEU A 72 -15.41 10.40 -24.63
N ARG A 73 -15.59 11.40 -25.51
CA ARG A 73 -15.24 11.30 -26.94
C ARG A 73 -13.78 11.68 -27.19
N ALA A 74 -13.27 11.28 -28.34
CA ALA A 74 -11.94 11.65 -28.78
C ALA A 74 -11.73 13.18 -28.74
N SER A 75 -10.59 13.60 -28.22
CA SER A 75 -10.16 15.02 -28.15
C SER A 75 -11.14 15.97 -27.44
N GLN A 76 -12.01 15.45 -26.59
CA GLN A 76 -13.08 16.24 -25.93
C GLN A 76 -12.55 17.39 -25.07
N PHE A 77 -11.32 17.28 -24.57
CA PHE A 77 -10.65 18.30 -23.75
C PHE A 77 -9.48 18.98 -24.47
N SER A 78 -9.32 18.79 -25.80
CA SER A 78 -8.13 19.22 -26.56
C SER A 78 -7.83 20.72 -26.47
N GLY A 79 -8.85 21.58 -26.33
CA GLY A 79 -8.70 23.02 -26.14
C GLY A 79 -8.14 23.42 -24.76
N LEU A 80 -8.07 22.51 -23.79
CA LEU A 80 -7.72 22.80 -22.40
C LEU A 80 -6.25 22.43 -22.08
N SER A 81 -5.31 22.87 -22.91
CA SER A 81 -3.89 22.50 -22.85
C SER A 81 -3.18 22.87 -21.52
N GLN A 82 -3.74 23.77 -20.72
CA GLN A 82 -3.21 24.19 -19.42
C GLN A 82 -3.77 23.37 -18.25
N LEU A 83 -4.67 22.40 -18.50
CA LEU A 83 -5.35 21.63 -17.47
C LEU A 83 -4.36 20.80 -16.64
N VAL A 84 -4.45 20.94 -15.32
CA VAL A 84 -3.62 20.24 -14.33
C VAL A 84 -4.41 19.16 -13.61
N TRP A 85 -5.69 19.42 -13.34
CA TRP A 85 -6.60 18.43 -12.75
C TRP A 85 -7.98 18.47 -13.42
N LEU A 86 -8.59 17.27 -13.51
CA LEU A 86 -9.89 17.05 -14.13
C LEU A 86 -10.70 16.08 -13.28
N TYR A 87 -11.83 16.54 -12.76
CA TYR A 87 -12.74 15.74 -11.96
C TYR A 87 -14.01 15.41 -12.73
N LEU A 88 -14.26 14.12 -12.90
CA LEU A 88 -15.36 13.53 -13.67
C LEU A 88 -16.13 12.49 -12.83
N ASP A 89 -15.88 12.45 -11.54
CA ASP A 89 -16.51 11.48 -10.65
C ASP A 89 -18.00 11.75 -10.48
N HIS A 90 -18.73 10.70 -10.04
CA HIS A 90 -20.18 10.73 -9.84
C HIS A 90 -20.93 11.16 -11.12
N ASN A 91 -20.62 10.51 -12.22
CA ASN A 91 -21.30 10.63 -13.50
C ASN A 91 -21.84 9.27 -13.96
N TYR A 92 -22.24 9.16 -15.21
CA TYR A 92 -22.72 7.90 -15.81
C TYR A 92 -21.80 7.40 -16.91
N ILE A 93 -20.51 7.80 -16.88
CA ILE A 93 -19.53 7.49 -17.92
C ILE A 93 -19.35 5.98 -18.02
N ASN A 94 -19.70 5.43 -19.18
CA ASN A 94 -19.57 4.01 -19.49
C ASN A 94 -18.51 3.73 -20.56
N THR A 95 -18.26 4.70 -21.46
CA THR A 95 -17.24 4.62 -22.52
C THR A 95 -16.25 5.77 -22.43
N VAL A 96 -14.98 5.43 -22.60
CA VAL A 96 -13.87 6.37 -22.66
C VAL A 96 -13.07 6.08 -23.92
N ASP A 97 -13.11 6.99 -24.88
CA ASP A 97 -12.32 6.86 -26.10
C ASP A 97 -10.83 6.90 -25.79
N SER A 98 -10.01 6.16 -26.53
CA SER A 98 -8.55 6.12 -26.33
C SER A 98 -7.87 7.47 -26.51
N GLN A 99 -8.49 8.38 -27.24
CA GLN A 99 -8.02 9.75 -27.48
C GLN A 99 -8.80 10.81 -26.66
N ALA A 100 -9.63 10.39 -25.70
CA ALA A 100 -10.45 11.32 -24.91
C ALA A 100 -9.62 12.43 -24.23
N PHE A 101 -8.43 12.09 -23.74
CA PHE A 101 -7.52 13.02 -23.05
C PHE A 101 -6.43 13.60 -23.96
N HIS A 102 -6.59 13.52 -25.29
CA HIS A 102 -5.66 14.16 -26.21
C HIS A 102 -5.63 15.66 -26.00
N GLY A 103 -4.43 16.27 -25.99
CA GLY A 103 -4.23 17.72 -25.81
C GLY A 103 -3.99 18.19 -24.38
N VAL A 104 -4.38 17.41 -23.35
CA VAL A 104 -4.23 17.82 -21.93
C VAL A 104 -2.95 17.25 -21.28
N ARG A 105 -1.81 17.42 -21.94
CA ARG A 105 -0.51 16.85 -21.52
C ARG A 105 0.01 17.30 -20.15
N ARG A 106 -0.53 18.40 -19.59
CA ARG A 106 -0.15 18.93 -18.26
C ARG A 106 -0.92 18.28 -17.13
N LEU A 107 -1.89 17.42 -17.43
CA LEU A 107 -2.75 16.79 -16.44
C LEU A 107 -1.89 15.99 -15.44
N LYS A 108 -2.11 16.24 -14.15
CA LYS A 108 -1.48 15.56 -13.02
C LYS A 108 -2.48 14.74 -12.22
N GLU A 109 -3.74 15.11 -12.25
CA GLU A 109 -4.79 14.44 -11.50
C GLU A 109 -6.03 14.24 -12.36
N LEU A 110 -6.51 12.99 -12.39
CA LEU A 110 -7.70 12.57 -13.12
C LEU A 110 -8.55 11.67 -12.24
N ILE A 111 -9.75 12.14 -11.91
CA ILE A 111 -10.71 11.42 -11.08
C ILE A 111 -11.89 11.00 -11.96
N LEU A 112 -12.06 9.69 -12.12
CA LEU A 112 -13.11 9.01 -12.86
C LEU A 112 -13.92 8.07 -11.96
N SER A 113 -13.78 8.19 -10.65
CA SER A 113 -14.46 7.31 -9.69
C SER A 113 -15.98 7.46 -9.74
N SER A 114 -16.69 6.45 -9.23
CA SER A 114 -18.17 6.45 -9.16
C SER A 114 -18.83 6.70 -10.52
N ASN A 115 -18.42 5.91 -11.52
CA ASN A 115 -18.96 5.90 -12.87
C ASN A 115 -19.44 4.49 -13.28
N LYS A 116 -19.66 4.25 -14.57
CA LYS A 116 -20.15 2.97 -15.12
C LYS A 116 -19.15 2.31 -16.10
N ILE A 117 -17.86 2.68 -16.03
CA ILE A 117 -16.83 2.22 -16.96
C ILE A 117 -16.64 0.72 -16.82
N THR A 118 -16.87 -0.05 -17.91
CA THR A 118 -16.73 -1.50 -17.93
C THR A 118 -15.39 -1.96 -18.47
N GLU A 119 -14.80 -1.17 -19.35
CA GLU A 119 -13.51 -1.42 -19.97
C GLU A 119 -12.82 -0.12 -20.36
N LEU A 120 -11.53 -0.17 -20.53
CA LEU A 120 -10.70 0.92 -21.04
C LEU A 120 -9.90 0.39 -22.21
N GLN A 121 -9.86 1.14 -23.29
CA GLN A 121 -9.08 0.79 -24.47
C GLN A 121 -7.56 0.85 -24.17
N ASN A 122 -6.79 0.12 -24.96
CA ASN A 122 -5.34 0.24 -24.91
C ASN A 122 -4.93 1.70 -25.18
N ASN A 123 -3.90 2.15 -24.47
CA ASN A 123 -3.34 3.49 -24.62
C ASN A 123 -4.24 4.67 -24.22
N THR A 124 -5.39 4.45 -23.56
CA THR A 124 -6.29 5.55 -23.10
C THR A 124 -5.55 6.63 -22.33
N PHE A 125 -4.53 6.29 -21.55
CA PHE A 125 -3.75 7.26 -20.76
C PHE A 125 -2.40 7.66 -21.40
N HIS A 126 -2.09 7.17 -22.59
CA HIS A 126 -0.81 7.46 -23.27
C HIS A 126 -0.62 8.97 -23.54
N THR A 127 -1.71 9.68 -23.77
CA THR A 127 -1.70 11.12 -24.06
C THR A 127 -1.46 12.00 -22.82
N VAL A 128 -1.50 11.43 -21.59
CA VAL A 128 -1.34 12.13 -20.31
C VAL A 128 -0.16 11.61 -19.47
N PRO A 129 1.08 11.62 -19.99
CA PRO A 129 2.24 10.98 -19.36
C PRO A 129 2.71 11.66 -18.07
N ASN A 130 2.14 12.83 -17.73
CA ASN A 130 2.46 13.60 -16.53
C ASN A 130 1.53 13.31 -15.35
N LEU A 131 0.58 12.39 -15.52
CA LEU A 131 -0.38 12.03 -14.48
C LEU A 131 0.35 11.51 -13.23
N ARG A 132 -0.11 11.97 -12.06
CA ARG A 132 0.39 11.59 -10.74
C ARG A 132 -0.65 10.85 -9.92
N ASN A 133 -1.93 11.21 -10.10
CA ASN A 133 -3.05 10.57 -9.43
C ASN A 133 -4.10 10.16 -10.46
N LEU A 134 -4.47 8.88 -10.46
CA LEU A 134 -5.55 8.32 -11.27
C LEU A 134 -6.51 7.55 -10.39
N ASP A 135 -7.75 8.03 -10.31
CA ASP A 135 -8.81 7.35 -9.59
C ASP A 135 -9.86 6.77 -10.56
N LEU A 136 -9.93 5.44 -10.61
CA LEU A 136 -10.88 4.63 -11.36
C LEU A 136 -11.77 3.79 -10.43
N SER A 137 -11.79 4.11 -9.13
CA SER A 137 -12.55 3.34 -8.14
C SER A 137 -14.07 3.45 -8.36
N TYR A 138 -14.83 2.51 -7.79
CA TYR A 138 -16.29 2.47 -7.90
C TYR A 138 -16.78 2.51 -9.36
N ASN A 139 -16.18 1.67 -10.21
CA ASN A 139 -16.58 1.44 -11.58
C ASN A 139 -16.97 -0.03 -11.82
N LYS A 140 -17.04 -0.47 -13.06
CA LYS A 140 -17.42 -1.83 -13.45
C LYS A 140 -16.33 -2.54 -14.25
N LEU A 141 -15.07 -2.14 -14.10
CA LEU A 141 -13.93 -2.70 -14.84
C LEU A 141 -13.82 -4.20 -14.57
N GLN A 142 -13.82 -5.02 -15.62
CA GLN A 142 -13.76 -6.47 -15.52
C GLN A 142 -12.34 -7.01 -15.70
N ALA A 143 -11.53 -6.33 -16.49
CA ALA A 143 -10.14 -6.69 -16.78
C ALA A 143 -9.29 -5.44 -17.01
N LEU A 144 -7.97 -5.59 -16.81
CA LEU A 144 -6.96 -4.63 -17.23
C LEU A 144 -6.26 -5.19 -18.47
N GLN A 145 -5.94 -4.33 -19.41
CA GLN A 145 -5.14 -4.72 -20.57
C GLN A 145 -3.64 -4.65 -20.21
N PRO A 146 -2.78 -5.53 -20.74
CA PRO A 146 -1.35 -5.54 -20.40
C PRO A 146 -0.62 -4.20 -20.63
N SER A 147 -1.05 -3.41 -21.63
CA SER A 147 -0.49 -2.09 -21.96
C SER A 147 -1.27 -0.91 -21.35
N GLN A 148 -2.23 -1.17 -20.44
CA GLN A 148 -3.16 -0.16 -19.92
C GLN A 148 -2.47 1.08 -19.35
N PHE A 149 -1.37 0.89 -18.65
CA PHE A 149 -0.62 1.95 -17.96
C PHE A 149 0.77 2.19 -18.57
N GLN A 150 0.94 1.80 -19.84
CA GLN A 150 2.22 1.95 -20.53
C GLN A 150 2.64 3.43 -20.61
N GLY A 151 3.89 3.71 -20.25
CA GLY A 151 4.47 5.07 -20.28
C GLY A 151 4.11 5.98 -19.11
N MET A 152 3.24 5.57 -18.16
CA MET A 152 2.79 6.39 -17.02
C MET A 152 3.83 6.42 -15.89
N ARG A 153 5.06 6.77 -16.21
CA ARG A 153 6.22 6.70 -15.28
C ARG A 153 6.16 7.69 -14.11
N LYS A 154 5.26 8.69 -14.14
CA LYS A 154 5.11 9.73 -13.11
C LYS A 154 3.95 9.46 -12.15
N LEU A 155 3.18 8.40 -12.37
CA LEU A 155 2.05 8.05 -11.51
C LEU A 155 2.56 7.70 -10.11
N LEU A 156 1.93 8.29 -9.09
CA LEU A 156 2.22 8.09 -7.67
C LEU A 156 1.12 7.29 -6.98
N SER A 157 -0.13 7.51 -7.40
CA SER A 157 -1.31 6.88 -6.80
C SER A 157 -2.24 6.35 -7.88
N LEU A 158 -2.65 5.07 -7.74
CA LEU A 158 -3.61 4.41 -8.63
C LEU A 158 -4.70 3.74 -7.78
N HIS A 159 -5.94 4.19 -7.97
CA HIS A 159 -7.10 3.66 -7.30
C HIS A 159 -7.96 2.84 -8.27
N LEU A 160 -8.10 1.55 -7.99
CA LEU A 160 -8.92 0.59 -8.74
C LEU A 160 -9.93 -0.14 -7.83
N ARG A 161 -10.15 0.42 -6.62
CA ARG A 161 -11.06 -0.11 -5.60
C ARG A 161 -12.48 -0.26 -6.13
N SER A 162 -13.22 -1.24 -5.61
CA SER A 162 -14.64 -1.44 -5.91
C SER A 162 -14.93 -1.51 -7.41
N ASN A 163 -14.23 -2.44 -8.08
CA ASN A 163 -14.44 -2.82 -9.47
C ASN A 163 -14.82 -4.32 -9.57
N SER A 164 -14.76 -4.90 -10.76
CA SER A 164 -15.06 -6.32 -11.01
C SER A 164 -13.86 -7.10 -11.54
N LEU A 165 -12.63 -6.66 -11.21
CA LEU A 165 -11.39 -7.26 -11.69
C LEU A 165 -11.24 -8.69 -11.18
N LYS A 166 -11.04 -9.65 -12.12
CA LYS A 166 -10.88 -11.08 -11.79
C LYS A 166 -9.42 -11.49 -11.69
N THR A 167 -8.55 -10.82 -12.42
CA THR A 167 -7.10 -11.09 -12.49
C THR A 167 -6.32 -9.80 -12.67
N VAL A 168 -5.06 -9.82 -12.27
CA VAL A 168 -4.08 -8.79 -12.59
C VAL A 168 -3.13 -9.38 -13.64
N PRO A 169 -3.10 -8.86 -14.88
CA PRO A 169 -2.21 -9.35 -15.91
C PRO A 169 -0.72 -9.22 -15.52
N MET A 170 0.09 -10.14 -16.01
CA MET A 170 1.53 -10.08 -15.78
C MET A 170 2.10 -8.76 -16.32
N ARG A 171 2.92 -8.07 -15.51
CA ARG A 171 3.63 -6.84 -15.89
C ARG A 171 2.73 -5.64 -16.27
N VAL A 172 1.42 -5.67 -15.97
CA VAL A 172 0.52 -4.55 -16.28
C VAL A 172 0.97 -3.22 -15.66
N PHE A 173 1.69 -3.27 -14.53
CA PHE A 173 2.19 -2.10 -13.81
C PHE A 173 3.69 -1.81 -14.07
N GLN A 174 4.34 -2.46 -15.05
CA GLN A 174 5.80 -2.43 -15.22
C GLN A 174 6.38 -1.02 -15.42
N ASP A 175 5.61 -0.09 -15.99
CA ASP A 175 6.04 1.28 -16.25
C ASP A 175 5.75 2.23 -15.08
N LEU A 176 4.99 1.79 -14.06
CA LEU A 176 4.61 2.59 -12.90
C LEU A 176 5.73 2.65 -11.84
N ARG A 177 6.94 2.98 -12.27
CA ARG A 177 8.15 2.89 -11.43
C ARG A 177 8.18 3.83 -10.23
N ASN A 178 7.34 4.87 -10.23
CA ASN A 178 7.22 5.82 -9.13
C ASN A 178 5.94 5.63 -8.31
N LEU A 179 5.14 4.59 -8.59
CA LEU A 179 3.91 4.35 -7.85
C LEU A 179 4.22 4.04 -6.38
N GLU A 180 3.58 4.79 -5.49
CA GLU A 180 3.70 4.69 -4.04
C GLU A 180 2.47 4.04 -3.41
N PHE A 181 1.29 4.21 -4.02
CA PHE A 181 0.02 3.71 -3.53
C PHE A 181 -0.75 2.96 -4.63
N LEU A 182 -1.19 1.73 -4.33
CA LEU A 182 -2.04 0.93 -5.22
C LEU A 182 -3.20 0.31 -4.45
N ASP A 183 -4.43 0.68 -4.84
CA ASP A 183 -5.64 0.12 -4.25
C ASP A 183 -6.39 -0.77 -5.25
N LEU A 184 -6.41 -2.08 -4.98
CA LEU A 184 -7.14 -3.13 -5.68
C LEU A 184 -8.20 -3.79 -4.78
N GLY A 185 -8.52 -3.16 -3.65
CA GLY A 185 -9.52 -3.65 -2.70
C GLY A 185 -10.92 -3.74 -3.31
N TYR A 186 -11.79 -4.56 -2.73
CA TYR A 186 -13.18 -4.73 -3.17
C TYR A 186 -13.31 -5.09 -4.66
N ASN A 187 -12.51 -6.07 -5.08
CA ASN A 187 -12.57 -6.65 -6.43
C ASN A 187 -12.93 -8.14 -6.37
N ARG A 188 -12.73 -8.87 -7.47
CA ARG A 188 -13.03 -10.31 -7.56
C ARG A 188 -11.78 -11.13 -7.83
N LEU A 189 -10.61 -10.67 -7.36
CA LEU A 189 -9.32 -11.31 -7.58
C LEU A 189 -9.27 -12.65 -6.82
N ARG A 190 -8.94 -13.74 -7.55
CA ARG A 190 -8.84 -15.09 -6.96
C ARG A 190 -7.42 -15.56 -6.77
N SER A 191 -6.51 -15.07 -7.59
CA SER A 191 -5.09 -15.40 -7.56
C SER A 191 -4.26 -14.26 -8.16
N LEU A 192 -2.99 -14.24 -7.83
CA LEU A 192 -2.01 -13.35 -8.44
C LEU A 192 -1.19 -14.13 -9.46
N THR A 193 -1.01 -13.55 -10.64
CA THR A 193 -0.06 -14.07 -11.61
C THR A 193 1.37 -13.76 -11.13
N ARG A 194 2.34 -14.62 -11.46
CA ARG A 194 3.74 -14.34 -11.19
C ARG A 194 4.12 -13.00 -11.83
N ASN A 195 4.83 -12.15 -11.09
CA ASN A 195 5.23 -10.81 -11.54
C ASN A 195 4.05 -9.85 -11.87
N ALA A 196 2.86 -10.05 -11.29
CA ALA A 196 1.74 -9.11 -11.42
C ALA A 196 2.13 -7.67 -11.02
N PHE A 197 2.94 -7.53 -9.99
CA PHE A 197 3.41 -6.24 -9.46
C PHE A 197 4.81 -5.85 -9.93
N ALA A 198 5.31 -6.47 -11.02
CA ALA A 198 6.61 -6.11 -11.59
C ALA A 198 6.66 -4.64 -12.01
N GLY A 199 7.76 -3.95 -11.67
CA GLY A 199 7.96 -2.53 -11.97
C GLY A 199 7.59 -1.57 -10.83
N LEU A 200 6.89 -2.01 -9.78
CA LEU A 200 6.46 -1.18 -8.66
C LEU A 200 7.58 -0.97 -7.64
N LEU A 201 8.67 -0.33 -8.07
CA LEU A 201 9.90 -0.20 -7.29
C LEU A 201 9.77 0.69 -6.04
N LYS A 202 8.82 1.63 -6.05
CA LYS A 202 8.62 2.59 -4.97
C LYS A 202 7.31 2.37 -4.19
N LEU A 203 6.62 1.26 -4.44
CA LEU A 203 5.35 0.99 -3.78
C LEU A 203 5.53 0.94 -2.26
N ILE A 204 4.74 1.73 -1.56
CA ILE A 204 4.73 1.85 -0.09
C ILE A 204 3.53 1.13 0.50
N GLU A 205 2.39 1.19 -0.18
CA GLU A 205 1.12 0.68 0.32
C GLU A 205 0.36 -0.07 -0.77
N LEU A 206 -0.08 -1.31 -0.44
CA LEU A 206 -0.82 -2.18 -1.35
C LEU A 206 -2.08 -2.71 -0.69
N HIS A 207 -3.21 -2.38 -1.27
CA HIS A 207 -4.54 -2.81 -0.86
C HIS A 207 -5.04 -3.96 -1.74
N LEU A 208 -5.33 -5.10 -1.12
CA LEU A 208 -5.90 -6.30 -1.74
C LEU A 208 -7.07 -6.86 -0.91
N GLU A 209 -7.55 -6.09 0.07
CA GLU A 209 -8.65 -6.49 0.94
C GLU A 209 -9.96 -6.68 0.18
N HIS A 210 -10.90 -7.44 0.77
CA HIS A 210 -12.22 -7.72 0.19
C HIS A 210 -12.15 -8.26 -1.25
N ASN A 211 -11.30 -9.27 -1.47
CA ASN A 211 -11.18 -10.03 -2.71
C ASN A 211 -11.57 -11.50 -2.49
N GLN A 212 -11.20 -12.39 -3.38
CA GLN A 212 -11.55 -13.81 -3.33
C GLN A 212 -10.31 -14.72 -3.26
N PHE A 213 -9.19 -14.25 -2.70
CA PHE A 213 -7.99 -15.05 -2.56
C PHE A 213 -8.23 -16.20 -1.59
N SER A 214 -8.02 -17.46 -2.06
CA SER A 214 -8.05 -18.64 -1.19
C SER A 214 -6.67 -19.07 -0.71
N LYS A 215 -5.65 -18.65 -1.43
CA LYS A 215 -4.22 -18.86 -1.12
C LYS A 215 -3.43 -17.64 -1.52
N ILE A 216 -2.42 -17.31 -0.75
CA ILE A 216 -1.42 -16.30 -1.08
C ILE A 216 -0.06 -17.00 -1.19
N ASN A 217 0.69 -16.63 -2.22
CA ASN A 217 2.08 -17.05 -2.36
C ASN A 217 2.94 -15.79 -2.49
N PHE A 218 3.71 -15.50 -1.47
CA PHE A 218 4.56 -14.32 -1.44
C PHE A 218 5.67 -14.36 -2.50
N SER A 219 6.05 -15.54 -3.02
CA SER A 219 6.99 -15.63 -4.15
C SER A 219 6.46 -15.02 -5.46
N HIS A 220 5.16 -14.81 -5.58
CA HIS A 220 4.57 -14.13 -6.72
C HIS A 220 4.74 -12.60 -6.67
N PHE A 221 5.07 -12.07 -5.50
CA PHE A 221 5.42 -10.66 -5.36
C PHE A 221 6.88 -10.48 -5.79
N PRO A 222 7.20 -9.49 -6.63
CA PRO A 222 8.60 -9.12 -6.87
C PRO A 222 9.20 -8.55 -5.58
N ARG A 223 10.51 -8.34 -5.56
CA ARG A 223 11.16 -7.63 -4.43
C ARG A 223 10.62 -6.19 -4.35
N LEU A 224 9.54 -6.01 -3.57
CA LEU A 224 8.93 -4.71 -3.29
C LEU A 224 9.67 -4.05 -2.12
N THR A 225 10.87 -3.59 -2.37
CA THR A 225 11.83 -3.13 -1.35
C THR A 225 11.38 -1.93 -0.53
N ASN A 226 10.34 -1.23 -0.95
CA ASN A 226 9.79 -0.07 -0.25
C ASN A 226 8.41 -0.34 0.37
N LEU A 227 7.81 -1.51 0.15
CA LEU A 227 6.47 -1.78 0.65
C LEU A 227 6.47 -1.86 2.18
N ARG A 228 5.69 -0.99 2.80
CA ARG A 228 5.55 -0.88 4.27
C ARG A 228 4.24 -1.45 4.79
N ALA A 229 3.17 -1.39 4.00
CA ALA A 229 1.86 -1.87 4.41
C ALA A 229 1.21 -2.74 3.32
N LEU A 230 0.77 -3.93 3.73
CA LEU A 230 0.05 -4.89 2.90
C LEU A 230 -1.27 -5.25 3.58
N TYR A 231 -2.37 -5.00 2.87
CA TYR A 231 -3.72 -5.25 3.34
C TYR A 231 -4.34 -6.43 2.56
N LEU A 232 -4.63 -7.53 3.25
CA LEU A 232 -5.20 -8.77 2.71
C LEU A 232 -6.46 -9.20 3.46
N GLN A 233 -6.99 -8.34 4.34
CA GLN A 233 -8.16 -8.66 5.17
C GLN A 233 -9.41 -8.92 4.32
N TRP A 234 -10.34 -9.68 4.91
CA TRP A 234 -11.61 -10.03 4.29
C TRP A 234 -11.47 -10.71 2.93
N ASN A 235 -10.59 -11.70 2.87
CA ASN A 235 -10.46 -12.67 1.78
C ASN A 235 -10.91 -14.07 2.27
N ARG A 236 -10.48 -15.12 1.60
CA ARG A 236 -10.74 -16.52 1.97
C ARG A 236 -9.45 -17.30 2.14
N ILE A 237 -8.39 -16.64 2.59
CA ILE A 237 -7.04 -17.19 2.64
C ILE A 237 -6.99 -18.28 3.72
N LYS A 238 -6.70 -19.53 3.29
CA LYS A 238 -6.56 -20.69 4.17
C LYS A 238 -5.11 -20.96 4.58
N SER A 239 -4.19 -20.60 3.72
CA SER A 239 -2.76 -20.75 3.94
C SER A 239 -1.96 -19.69 3.19
N ILE A 240 -0.85 -19.32 3.79
CA ILE A 240 0.20 -18.56 3.13
C ILE A 240 1.24 -19.60 2.73
N ASN A 241 1.46 -19.77 1.42
CA ASN A 241 2.45 -20.72 0.95
C ASN A 241 3.85 -20.19 1.29
N GLN A 242 4.66 -21.06 1.88
CA GLN A 242 6.09 -20.86 2.04
C GLN A 242 6.70 -20.55 0.68
N GLY A 243 7.30 -19.40 0.52
CA GLY A 243 7.82 -19.04 -0.78
C GLY A 243 8.60 -17.74 -0.82
N LEU A 244 8.74 -17.04 0.31
CA LEU A 244 9.70 -15.96 0.42
C LEU A 244 11.09 -16.58 0.40
N THR A 245 11.80 -16.39 -0.70
CA THR A 245 13.21 -16.74 -0.84
C THR A 245 14.13 -15.58 -0.49
N TRP A 246 13.56 -14.46 -0.01
CA TRP A 246 14.27 -13.22 0.29
C TRP A 246 13.64 -12.52 1.49
N THR A 247 14.44 -11.76 2.23
CA THR A 247 13.99 -11.00 3.41
C THR A 247 13.26 -9.73 3.00
N TRP A 248 12.03 -9.55 3.51
CA TRP A 248 11.20 -8.37 3.24
C TRP A 248 11.39 -7.33 4.35
N THR A 249 12.52 -6.62 4.30
CA THR A 249 12.97 -5.72 5.36
C THR A 249 12.14 -4.46 5.53
N SER A 250 11.38 -4.05 4.52
CA SER A 250 10.58 -2.81 4.56
C SER A 250 9.19 -2.99 5.15
N LEU A 251 8.65 -4.23 5.17
CA LEU A 251 7.26 -4.46 5.59
C LEU A 251 7.10 -4.23 7.09
N GLN A 252 6.22 -3.29 7.44
CA GLN A 252 5.92 -2.89 8.82
C GLN A 252 4.50 -3.27 9.25
N LYS A 253 3.55 -3.33 8.32
CA LYS A 253 2.16 -3.65 8.59
C LYS A 253 1.65 -4.74 7.66
N LEU A 254 1.10 -5.80 8.25
CA LEU A 254 0.43 -6.91 7.55
C LEU A 254 -0.94 -7.14 8.18
N ASP A 255 -2.00 -6.94 7.39
CA ASP A 255 -3.37 -7.20 7.82
C ASP A 255 -3.93 -8.42 7.10
N LEU A 256 -4.18 -9.48 7.86
CA LEU A 256 -4.71 -10.77 7.42
C LEU A 256 -6.05 -11.09 8.09
N SER A 257 -6.68 -10.10 8.74
CA SER A 257 -7.94 -10.31 9.47
C SER A 257 -9.09 -10.75 8.56
N GLY A 258 -10.09 -11.40 9.12
CA GLY A 258 -11.27 -11.83 8.36
C GLY A 258 -10.95 -12.84 7.25
N ASN A 259 -10.02 -13.76 7.49
CA ASN A 259 -9.64 -14.82 6.56
C ASN A 259 -10.00 -16.22 7.12
N GLU A 260 -9.51 -17.26 6.49
CA GLU A 260 -9.73 -18.66 6.90
C GLU A 260 -8.43 -19.36 7.31
N LEU A 261 -7.45 -18.62 7.83
CA LEU A 261 -6.16 -19.16 8.25
C LEU A 261 -6.34 -20.12 9.41
N GLN A 262 -5.80 -21.33 9.25
CA GLN A 262 -5.81 -22.38 10.29
C GLN A 262 -4.47 -22.50 11.01
N VAL A 263 -3.39 -22.22 10.30
CA VAL A 263 -2.02 -22.30 10.78
C VAL A 263 -1.24 -21.08 10.29
N VAL A 264 -0.35 -20.63 11.12
CA VAL A 264 0.63 -19.56 10.83
C VAL A 264 2.02 -20.19 10.87
N ASP A 265 2.72 -20.13 9.75
CA ASP A 265 4.03 -20.76 9.59
C ASP A 265 5.13 -19.80 9.99
N ALA A 266 6.02 -20.23 10.87
CA ALA A 266 7.17 -19.47 11.35
C ALA A 266 8.06 -18.97 10.20
N SER A 267 8.31 -19.80 9.20
CA SER A 267 9.19 -19.48 8.07
C SER A 267 8.74 -18.23 7.28
N THR A 268 7.42 -17.96 7.25
CA THR A 268 6.88 -16.75 6.62
C THR A 268 7.32 -15.50 7.38
N TYR A 269 7.29 -15.52 8.71
CA TYR A 269 7.55 -14.34 9.55
C TYR A 269 9.04 -14.11 9.81
N GLN A 270 9.86 -15.16 9.78
CA GLN A 270 11.32 -15.05 9.83
C GLN A 270 11.87 -14.17 8.70
N CYS A 271 11.19 -14.13 7.55
CA CYS A 271 11.54 -13.26 6.44
C CYS A 271 10.96 -11.84 6.56
N LEU A 272 10.31 -11.48 7.67
CA LEU A 272 9.68 -10.16 7.92
C LEU A 272 10.25 -9.50 9.19
N PRO A 273 11.56 -9.21 9.28
CA PRO A 273 12.22 -8.84 10.53
C PRO A 273 11.76 -7.49 11.11
N ASN A 274 11.19 -6.62 10.32
CA ASN A 274 10.74 -5.27 10.73
C ASN A 274 9.21 -5.14 10.82
N LEU A 275 8.49 -6.27 10.85
CA LEU A 275 7.02 -6.26 10.98
C LEU A 275 6.63 -5.74 12.38
N GLN A 276 5.91 -4.61 12.41
CA GLN A 276 5.50 -3.94 13.64
C GLN A 276 4.02 -4.19 13.98
N THR A 277 3.18 -4.28 12.97
CA THR A 277 1.73 -4.49 13.16
C THR A 277 1.30 -5.73 12.39
N LEU A 278 0.76 -6.69 13.13
CA LEU A 278 0.19 -7.91 12.58
C LEU A 278 -1.26 -8.06 13.06
N ASN A 279 -2.20 -8.10 12.12
CA ASN A 279 -3.60 -8.34 12.42
C ASN A 279 -4.01 -9.73 11.89
N LEU A 280 -4.38 -10.63 12.80
CA LEU A 280 -4.85 -11.99 12.55
C LEU A 280 -6.26 -12.23 13.10
N ASP A 281 -7.01 -11.17 13.41
CA ASP A 281 -8.37 -11.29 13.93
C ASP A 281 -9.29 -12.05 12.97
N SER A 282 -10.33 -12.67 13.55
CA SER A 282 -11.40 -13.29 12.76
C SER A 282 -10.86 -14.30 11.73
N ASN A 283 -10.01 -15.23 12.20
CA ASN A 283 -9.48 -16.36 11.42
C ASN A 283 -9.92 -17.70 12.04
N LYS A 284 -9.30 -18.79 11.66
CA LYS A 284 -9.58 -20.15 12.17
C LYS A 284 -8.38 -20.75 12.92
N LEU A 285 -7.58 -19.91 13.56
CA LEU A 285 -6.39 -20.31 14.30
C LEU A 285 -6.77 -21.04 15.59
N ARG A 286 -6.12 -22.18 15.86
CA ARG A 286 -6.36 -23.00 17.07
C ARG A 286 -5.27 -22.89 18.10
N ASN A 287 -4.05 -22.75 17.66
CA ASN A 287 -2.85 -22.61 18.48
C ASN A 287 -1.76 -21.87 17.69
N MET A 288 -0.62 -21.68 18.32
CA MET A 288 0.56 -21.07 17.72
C MET A 288 1.80 -21.79 18.24
N SER A 289 2.71 -22.17 17.34
CA SER A 289 3.94 -22.84 17.75
C SER A 289 4.92 -21.87 18.40
N GLN A 290 5.89 -22.40 19.16
CA GLN A 290 6.96 -21.62 19.77
C GLN A 290 7.77 -20.89 18.69
N GLU A 291 8.13 -21.58 17.62
CA GLU A 291 8.91 -21.03 16.50
C GLU A 291 8.18 -19.86 15.83
N THR A 292 6.84 -19.91 15.77
CA THR A 292 6.04 -18.82 15.19
C THR A 292 6.09 -17.57 16.05
N VAL A 293 5.90 -17.69 17.38
CA VAL A 293 5.94 -16.52 18.27
C VAL A 293 7.34 -15.95 18.42
N ASP A 294 8.37 -16.80 18.35
CA ASP A 294 9.78 -16.39 18.38
C ASP A 294 10.19 -15.61 17.12
N ALA A 295 9.52 -15.84 15.99
CA ALA A 295 9.74 -15.09 14.76
C ALA A 295 9.18 -13.65 14.80
N TRP A 296 8.37 -13.29 15.79
CA TRP A 296 7.74 -11.98 15.94
C TRP A 296 8.60 -10.97 16.70
N ILE A 297 9.83 -10.80 16.27
CA ILE A 297 10.88 -10.06 17.00
C ILE A 297 10.66 -8.54 17.10
N SER A 298 9.95 -7.93 16.14
CA SER A 298 9.77 -6.48 16.03
C SER A 298 8.32 -6.02 16.23
N LEU A 299 7.40 -6.92 16.59
CA LEU A 299 6.00 -6.57 16.76
C LEU A 299 5.82 -5.57 17.92
N THR A 300 5.03 -4.53 17.64
CA THR A 300 4.54 -3.55 18.61
C THR A 300 3.04 -3.59 18.77
N THR A 301 2.34 -4.15 17.80
CA THR A 301 0.88 -4.30 17.80
C THR A 301 0.49 -5.65 17.21
N ILE A 302 -0.33 -6.40 17.94
CA ILE A 302 -0.90 -7.67 17.48
C ILE A 302 -2.38 -7.76 17.84
N SER A 303 -3.17 -8.31 16.92
CA SER A 303 -4.59 -8.60 17.10
C SER A 303 -4.86 -10.07 16.77
N LEU A 304 -5.50 -10.79 17.71
CA LEU A 304 -5.71 -12.24 17.67
C LEU A 304 -7.15 -12.64 18.03
N ALA A 305 -8.07 -11.66 18.15
CA ALA A 305 -9.46 -11.89 18.53
C ALA A 305 -10.23 -12.68 17.45
N GLY A 306 -11.38 -13.26 17.83
CA GLY A 306 -12.27 -13.91 16.86
C GLY A 306 -11.69 -15.15 16.17
N ASN A 307 -10.72 -15.84 16.79
CA ASN A 307 -10.19 -17.12 16.33
C ASN A 307 -10.83 -18.30 17.09
N VAL A 308 -10.51 -19.52 16.69
CA VAL A 308 -11.06 -20.76 17.29
C VAL A 308 -10.04 -21.42 18.23
N TRP A 309 -9.56 -20.67 19.22
CA TRP A 309 -8.49 -21.10 20.11
C TRP A 309 -8.85 -22.38 20.86
N TYR A 310 -7.94 -23.36 20.83
CA TYR A 310 -8.10 -24.61 21.55
C TYR A 310 -7.22 -24.59 22.79
N CYS A 311 -7.86 -24.45 23.98
CA CYS A 311 -7.20 -24.25 25.25
C CYS A 311 -6.67 -25.58 25.80
N SER A 312 -5.61 -26.09 25.22
CA SER A 312 -4.82 -27.28 25.60
C SER A 312 -3.36 -26.88 25.77
N PRO A 313 -2.46 -27.78 26.21
CA PRO A 313 -1.03 -27.45 26.35
C PRO A 313 -0.38 -26.85 25.11
N THR A 314 -0.92 -27.06 23.92
CA THR A 314 -0.43 -26.44 22.65
C THR A 314 -0.65 -24.93 22.56
N ILE A 315 -1.47 -24.33 23.43
CA ILE A 315 -1.68 -22.86 23.45
C ILE A 315 -0.60 -22.15 24.29
N CYS A 316 0.14 -22.88 25.10
CA CYS A 316 1.06 -22.33 26.09
C CYS A 316 2.18 -21.47 25.52
N PRO A 317 2.79 -21.77 24.36
CA PRO A 317 3.77 -20.88 23.73
C PRO A 317 3.20 -19.48 23.47
N LEU A 318 2.00 -19.40 22.91
CA LEU A 318 1.33 -18.13 22.64
C LEU A 318 1.02 -17.35 23.93
N VAL A 319 0.49 -18.04 24.96
CA VAL A 319 0.16 -17.39 26.24
C VAL A 319 1.42 -16.88 26.94
N ALA A 320 2.49 -17.66 26.96
CA ALA A 320 3.78 -17.25 27.52
C ALA A 320 4.33 -16.01 26.80
N TRP A 321 4.28 -16.00 25.48
CA TRP A 321 4.70 -14.88 24.69
C TRP A 321 3.83 -13.63 24.97
N LEU A 322 2.49 -13.77 25.00
CA LEU A 322 1.56 -12.67 25.27
C LEU A 322 1.76 -12.05 26.66
N ARG A 323 2.13 -12.85 27.68
CA ARG A 323 2.44 -12.33 29.04
C ARG A 323 3.65 -11.40 29.02
N ASN A 324 4.64 -11.71 28.22
CA ASN A 324 5.90 -10.96 28.12
C ASN A 324 5.80 -9.80 27.11
N PHE A 325 4.80 -9.82 26.22
CA PHE A 325 4.64 -8.82 25.18
C PHE A 325 4.20 -7.47 25.76
N LYS A 326 5.05 -6.45 25.60
CA LYS A 326 4.82 -5.08 26.12
C LYS A 326 4.13 -4.14 25.14
N GLY A 327 3.90 -4.59 23.90
CA GLY A 327 3.22 -3.83 22.87
C GLY A 327 1.70 -3.77 23.05
N ASN A 328 1.04 -3.15 22.09
CA ASN A 328 -0.42 -3.06 22.06
C ASN A 328 -0.99 -4.41 21.60
N LYS A 329 -1.85 -5.02 22.42
CA LYS A 329 -2.49 -6.30 22.13
C LYS A 329 -3.98 -6.24 22.42
N GLU A 330 -4.78 -6.76 21.49
CA GLU A 330 -6.18 -7.04 21.74
C GLU A 330 -6.30 -8.45 22.34
N THR A 331 -6.82 -8.53 23.56
CA THR A 331 -6.79 -9.74 24.37
C THR A 331 -8.12 -10.46 24.48
N THR A 332 -9.15 -10.09 23.71
CA THR A 332 -10.45 -10.80 23.67
C THR A 332 -10.32 -12.14 22.92
N MET A 333 -9.42 -12.99 23.40
CA MET A 333 -9.23 -14.36 22.92
C MET A 333 -10.11 -15.29 23.76
N ILE A 334 -11.02 -16.02 23.12
CA ILE A 334 -11.96 -16.95 23.76
C ILE A 334 -11.64 -18.38 23.35
N CYS A 335 -11.68 -19.29 24.32
CA CYS A 335 -11.52 -20.74 24.07
C CYS A 335 -12.72 -21.26 23.28
N ALA A 336 -12.48 -21.84 22.11
CA ALA A 336 -13.48 -22.59 21.35
C ALA A 336 -13.58 -24.07 21.77
N GLY A 337 -12.64 -24.55 22.56
CA GLY A 337 -12.57 -25.88 23.14
C GLY A 337 -11.33 -26.02 24.01
N PRO A 338 -11.19 -27.15 24.74
CA PRO A 338 -12.14 -28.23 24.89
C PRO A 338 -13.42 -27.81 25.65
N LYS A 339 -14.40 -28.70 25.83
CA LYS A 339 -15.71 -28.39 26.42
C LYS A 339 -15.61 -27.71 27.77
N GLU A 340 -14.66 -28.16 28.61
CA GLU A 340 -14.45 -27.67 29.96
C GLU A 340 -14.02 -26.20 30.03
N ALA A 341 -13.32 -25.72 29.02
CA ALA A 341 -12.80 -24.36 28.92
C ALA A 341 -13.57 -23.50 27.91
N GLN A 342 -14.56 -24.07 27.21
CA GLN A 342 -15.26 -23.38 26.12
C GLN A 342 -16.01 -22.14 26.63
N GLY A 343 -15.78 -21.01 25.96
CA GLY A 343 -16.38 -19.72 26.30
C GLY A 343 -15.56 -18.87 27.27
N GLU A 344 -14.57 -19.47 27.95
CA GLU A 344 -13.65 -18.75 28.83
C GLU A 344 -12.63 -17.94 28.04
N LYS A 345 -12.10 -16.87 28.64
CA LYS A 345 -10.94 -16.16 28.05
C LYS A 345 -9.71 -17.08 28.12
N VAL A 346 -8.92 -17.11 27.06
CA VAL A 346 -7.75 -17.99 26.97
C VAL A 346 -6.80 -17.84 28.15
N ILE A 347 -6.53 -16.61 28.60
CA ILE A 347 -5.63 -16.33 29.72
C ILE A 347 -6.22 -16.88 31.02
N ASP A 348 -7.51 -16.63 31.27
CA ASP A 348 -8.20 -17.06 32.48
C ASP A 348 -8.34 -18.60 32.52
N ALA A 349 -8.68 -19.23 31.40
CA ALA A 349 -8.74 -20.67 31.26
C ALA A 349 -7.40 -21.37 31.54
N VAL A 350 -6.30 -20.80 31.04
CA VAL A 350 -4.95 -21.37 31.29
C VAL A 350 -4.59 -21.33 32.76
N GLU A 351 -5.03 -20.33 33.51
CA GLU A 351 -4.80 -20.21 34.94
C GLU A 351 -5.72 -21.14 35.75
N THR A 352 -7.03 -21.07 35.48
CA THR A 352 -8.07 -21.83 36.18
C THR A 352 -7.86 -23.33 36.05
N PHE A 353 -7.62 -23.80 34.84
CA PHE A 353 -7.42 -25.25 34.57
C PHE A 353 -5.96 -25.69 34.65
N SER A 354 -5.04 -24.81 35.04
CA SER A 354 -3.60 -25.10 35.14
C SER A 354 -3.00 -25.71 33.87
N ILE A 355 -3.49 -25.33 32.67
CA ILE A 355 -3.19 -25.97 31.37
C ILE A 355 -1.69 -25.98 31.05
N CYS A 356 -0.98 -24.92 31.44
CA CYS A 356 0.45 -24.75 31.14
C CYS A 356 1.38 -25.11 32.31
N LYS A 357 0.85 -25.69 33.38
CA LYS A 357 1.71 -26.25 34.43
C LYS A 357 2.26 -27.59 33.94
N VAL A 358 3.58 -27.67 33.78
CA VAL A 358 4.27 -28.92 33.54
C VAL A 358 4.10 -29.74 34.83
N THR A 359 3.21 -30.72 34.83
CA THR A 359 3.28 -31.80 35.84
C THR A 359 4.60 -32.52 35.56
N PRO A 360 5.52 -32.64 36.55
CA PRO A 360 6.68 -33.45 36.36
C PRO A 360 6.18 -34.89 36.12
N THR A 361 6.27 -35.31 34.88
CA THR A 361 6.05 -36.72 34.53
C THR A 361 7.05 -37.49 35.32
N THR A 362 6.60 -38.26 36.31
CA THR A 362 7.41 -39.29 36.97
C THR A 362 8.15 -40.06 35.88
N PRO A 363 9.47 -40.19 35.99
CA PRO A 363 10.21 -40.94 34.98
C PRO A 363 9.60 -42.34 34.91
N PHE A 364 9.10 -42.70 33.75
CA PHE A 364 8.76 -44.10 33.47
C PHE A 364 10.03 -44.89 33.68
N VAL A 365 10.08 -45.61 34.80
CA VAL A 365 11.11 -46.63 35.05
C VAL A 365 10.90 -47.69 33.97
N LEU A 366 11.72 -47.64 32.94
CA LEU A 366 11.87 -48.74 31.98
C LEU A 366 12.41 -49.92 32.76
N THR A 367 11.51 -50.79 33.18
CA THR A 367 11.87 -52.15 33.64
C THR A 367 12.49 -52.83 32.42
N THR A 368 13.80 -52.95 32.43
CA THR A 368 14.56 -53.74 31.47
C THR A 368 14.18 -55.16 31.62
N ALA A 369 13.24 -55.66 30.86
CA ALA A 369 13.04 -57.05 30.64
C ALA A 369 14.20 -57.54 29.76
N SER A 370 15.07 -58.35 30.41
CA SER A 370 16.19 -59.00 29.77
C SER A 370 15.68 -60.01 28.73
N LEU A 371 15.80 -59.70 27.48
CA LEU A 371 15.60 -60.66 26.40
C LEU A 371 16.96 -61.14 25.93
N ASN A 372 17.20 -62.42 26.20
CA ASN A 372 18.33 -63.19 25.71
C ASN A 372 18.36 -63.23 24.19
N ILE A 373 19.43 -62.72 23.61
CA ILE A 373 19.74 -62.80 22.17
C ILE A 373 20.75 -63.94 21.99
N PRO A 374 20.50 -64.92 21.13
CA PRO A 374 21.52 -65.90 20.73
C PRO A 374 22.52 -65.28 19.74
N SER A 375 23.72 -65.72 19.90
CA SER A 375 24.98 -65.35 19.26
C SER A 375 25.02 -65.39 17.73
N GLN A 376 25.86 -64.52 17.22
CA GLN A 376 26.44 -64.30 15.89
C GLN A 376 26.66 -65.51 14.96
N PRO A 377 26.80 -65.23 13.67
CA PRO A 377 28.06 -65.57 12.99
C PRO A 377 28.64 -64.36 12.15
N GLU A 378 29.88 -64.18 12.44
CA GLU A 378 31.08 -64.11 11.57
C GLU A 378 31.18 -63.19 10.36
N LEU A 379 32.19 -62.35 10.45
CA LEU A 379 32.72 -61.38 9.50
C LEU A 379 33.32 -62.03 8.22
N LEU A 380 33.16 -61.36 7.09
CA LEU A 380 34.07 -61.46 5.95
C LEU A 380 34.41 -60.04 5.45
N PRO A 381 35.64 -59.82 4.95
CA PRO A 381 36.27 -58.51 4.91
C PRO A 381 36.06 -57.72 3.61
N LEU A 382 36.20 -56.39 3.76
CA LEU A 382 36.25 -55.38 2.69
C LEU A 382 37.43 -55.61 1.74
N PRO A 383 37.30 -55.24 0.46
CA PRO A 383 38.44 -54.86 -0.36
C PRO A 383 38.66 -53.34 -0.36
N THR A 384 39.86 -53.01 0.04
CA THR A 384 40.55 -51.73 -0.17
C THR A 384 40.69 -51.42 -1.64
N LEU A 385 40.39 -50.20 -2.05
CA LEU A 385 40.88 -49.65 -3.30
C LEU A 385 41.44 -48.24 -3.08
N SER A 386 42.67 -48.19 -3.49
CA SER A 386 43.69 -47.20 -3.40
C SER A 386 43.40 -45.86 -4.08
N ARG A 387 43.87 -44.86 -3.40
CA ARG A 387 44.42 -43.56 -3.77
C ARG A 387 45.01 -43.46 -5.17
N VAL A 388 44.60 -42.46 -5.93
CA VAL A 388 45.39 -41.88 -7.01
C VAL A 388 45.45 -40.39 -6.77
N GLU A 389 46.65 -39.95 -6.42
CA GLU A 389 47.09 -38.56 -6.49
C GLU A 389 47.43 -38.27 -7.96
N GLU A 390 46.96 -37.10 -8.45
CA GLU A 390 47.59 -36.52 -9.62
C GLU A 390 47.81 -35.01 -9.37
N GLU A 391 49.09 -34.74 -9.25
CA GLU A 391 49.78 -33.48 -9.15
C GLU A 391 49.87 -32.85 -10.53
N LEU A 392 49.53 -31.57 -10.68
CA LEU A 392 50.13 -30.77 -11.76
C LEU A 392 50.32 -29.30 -11.38
N THR A 393 51.54 -29.04 -11.17
CA THR A 393 52.43 -27.89 -11.05
C THR A 393 52.10 -26.61 -11.86
N ARG A 394 52.35 -25.47 -11.15
CA ARG A 394 53.08 -24.24 -11.50
C ARG A 394 52.57 -23.31 -12.61
N SER A 395 52.34 -22.07 -12.24
CA SER A 395 53.31 -20.99 -12.55
C SER A 395 53.07 -19.75 -11.67
N ALA A 396 54.15 -19.38 -11.01
CA ALA A 396 54.30 -18.15 -10.25
C ALA A 396 54.67 -17.01 -11.20
N THR A 397 54.12 -15.83 -10.96
CA THR A 397 54.73 -14.59 -11.44
C THR A 397 54.81 -13.59 -10.28
N THR A 398 56.02 -13.16 -10.08
CA THR A 398 56.56 -12.39 -8.97
C THR A 398 56.20 -10.92 -9.05
N ILE A 399 56.00 -10.35 -7.89
CA ILE A 399 55.83 -8.92 -7.59
C ILE A 399 57.22 -8.28 -7.39
N PRO A 400 57.32 -6.96 -7.45
CA PRO A 400 58.13 -6.27 -6.44
C PRO A 400 57.34 -5.22 -5.65
N SER A 401 57.49 -5.26 -4.35
CA SER A 401 57.21 -4.19 -3.41
C SER A 401 58.23 -3.06 -3.53
N PRO A 402 57.85 -1.87 -3.13
CA PRO A 402 58.76 -0.97 -2.43
C PRO A 402 58.28 -0.57 -1.03
N SER A 403 59.31 -0.40 -0.26
CA SER A 403 59.49 -0.11 1.14
C SER A 403 58.78 1.15 1.65
N GLY A 404 58.30 1.05 2.88
CA GLY A 404 58.52 1.87 4.06
C GLY A 404 58.23 3.36 4.02
N VAL A 405 57.20 3.79 4.80
CA VAL A 405 57.27 5.03 5.61
C VAL A 405 56.40 4.81 6.84
N SER A 406 56.96 5.17 7.98
CA SER A 406 56.42 5.10 9.34
C SER A 406 55.23 6.02 9.60
N PRO A 407 54.42 5.77 10.65
CA PRO A 407 53.21 6.49 10.89
C PRO A 407 53.46 7.81 11.59
N THR A 408 52.96 8.90 11.04
CA THR A 408 52.77 10.17 11.71
C THR A 408 51.32 10.30 12.13
N THR A 409 51.11 10.48 13.42
CA THR A 409 49.87 10.88 14.05
C THR A 409 49.31 12.16 13.44
N PRO A 410 48.02 12.28 13.16
CA PRO A 410 47.41 13.57 12.87
C PRO A 410 47.12 14.27 14.19
N GLU A 411 47.83 15.35 14.46
CA GLU A 411 47.42 16.41 15.37
C GLU A 411 46.07 16.97 14.91
N GLN A 412 45.12 17.08 15.83
CA GLN A 412 43.87 17.81 15.66
C GLN A 412 44.17 19.31 15.63
N ASP A 413 44.25 19.89 14.45
CA ASP A 413 44.17 21.33 14.25
C ASP A 413 42.74 21.80 14.57
N PHE A 414 42.54 22.37 15.75
CA PHE A 414 41.39 23.21 16.03
C PHE A 414 41.53 24.49 15.19
N GLU A 415 40.85 24.51 14.04
CA GLU A 415 40.74 25.70 13.22
C GLU A 415 39.97 26.77 14.00
N TYR A 416 40.68 27.79 14.43
CA TYR A 416 40.13 28.97 15.11
C TYR A 416 39.18 29.70 14.16
N VAL A 417 37.89 29.43 14.28
CA VAL A 417 36.84 30.07 13.46
C VAL A 417 36.87 31.54 13.73
N SER A 418 37.34 32.35 12.78
CA SER A 418 37.44 33.79 12.85
C SER A 418 36.11 34.41 13.31
N LEU A 419 36.14 35.26 14.33
CA LEU A 419 34.98 35.95 14.91
C LEU A 419 34.08 36.62 13.83
N HIS A 420 34.69 37.08 12.73
CA HIS A 420 33.96 37.65 11.60
C HIS A 420 33.05 36.63 10.85
N LYS A 421 33.43 35.36 10.77
CA LYS A 421 32.60 34.33 10.17
C LYS A 421 31.40 34.00 11.05
N ILE A 422 31.57 34.02 12.36
CA ILE A 422 30.48 33.81 13.33
C ILE A 422 29.50 34.98 13.27
N ILE A 423 30.01 36.23 13.28
CA ILE A 423 29.18 37.45 13.19
C ILE A 423 28.39 37.45 11.84
N ALA A 424 29.03 37.13 10.72
CA ALA A 424 28.37 37.06 9.43
C ALA A 424 27.28 35.99 9.42
N GLY A 425 27.53 34.82 10.04
CA GLY A 425 26.54 33.74 10.19
C GLY A 425 25.34 34.17 11.03
N CYS A 426 25.55 34.83 12.15
CA CYS A 426 24.50 35.37 13.02
C CYS A 426 23.66 36.44 12.28
N VAL A 427 24.29 37.38 11.57
CA VAL A 427 23.56 38.39 10.77
C VAL A 427 22.72 37.76 9.68
N ALA A 428 23.25 36.77 8.95
CA ALA A 428 22.50 36.07 7.93
C ALA A 428 21.29 35.32 8.52
N LEU A 429 21.44 34.74 9.71
CA LEU A 429 20.36 34.05 10.42
C LEU A 429 19.27 35.01 10.90
N PHE A 430 19.65 36.15 11.44
CA PHE A 430 18.72 37.22 11.83
C PHE A 430 17.94 37.77 10.61
N LEU A 431 18.60 37.98 9.48
CA LEU A 431 17.95 38.45 8.26
C LEU A 431 16.97 37.41 7.71
N SER A 432 17.33 36.15 7.76
CA SER A 432 16.42 35.07 7.31
C SER A 432 15.16 34.95 8.17
N VAL A 433 15.33 35.06 9.51
CA VAL A 433 14.20 35.06 10.44
C VAL A 433 13.31 36.29 10.23
N ALA A 434 13.90 37.47 10.03
CA ALA A 434 13.17 38.70 9.76
C ALA A 434 12.35 38.62 8.48
N ILE A 435 12.89 38.00 7.41
CA ILE A 435 12.18 37.77 6.15
C ILE A 435 11.01 36.80 6.35
N ILE A 436 11.21 35.71 7.10
CA ILE A 436 10.15 34.74 7.42
C ILE A 436 9.01 35.41 8.19
N LEU A 437 9.33 36.23 9.21
CA LEU A 437 8.32 36.95 9.98
C LEU A 437 7.58 37.98 9.12
N LEU A 438 8.27 38.64 8.19
CA LEU A 438 7.66 39.58 7.26
C LEU A 438 6.71 38.87 6.29
N VAL A 439 7.09 37.69 5.77
CA VAL A 439 6.22 36.87 4.92
C VAL A 439 4.98 36.41 5.70
N ILE A 440 5.15 35.98 6.95
CA ILE A 440 4.04 35.58 7.83
C ILE A 440 3.12 36.79 8.09
N TYR A 441 3.67 37.97 8.38
CA TYR A 441 2.90 39.20 8.62
C TYR A 441 2.13 39.64 7.39
N VAL A 442 2.75 39.63 6.20
CA VAL A 442 2.11 39.98 4.93
C VAL A 442 1.02 38.96 4.58
N SER A 443 1.27 37.66 4.79
CA SER A 443 0.28 36.59 4.60
C SER A 443 -0.90 36.76 5.55
N TRP A 444 -0.65 37.09 6.82
CA TRP A 444 -1.68 37.33 7.81
C TRP A 444 -2.55 38.55 7.46
N LYS A 445 -1.92 39.63 6.98
CA LYS A 445 -2.64 40.86 6.57
C LYS A 445 -3.40 40.69 5.26
N ARG A 446 -2.93 39.84 4.35
CA ARG A 446 -3.53 39.64 3.01
C ARG A 446 -4.65 38.59 3.01
N TYR A 447 -4.67 37.66 3.99
CA TYR A 447 -5.66 36.56 4.06
C TYR A 447 -6.28 36.37 5.44
N PRO A 448 -7.00 37.38 5.98
CA PRO A 448 -7.59 37.28 7.33
C PRO A 448 -8.67 36.22 7.47
N ASN A 449 -9.27 35.76 6.36
CA ASN A 449 -10.38 34.77 6.37
C ASN A 449 -9.90 33.31 6.36
N SER A 450 -8.67 33.01 5.97
CA SER A 450 -8.16 31.64 5.89
C SER A 450 -7.93 31.04 7.29
N ILE A 451 -7.48 31.84 8.26
CA ILE A 451 -7.26 31.40 9.63
C ILE A 451 -8.58 31.16 10.36
N LYS A 452 -9.61 31.99 10.11
CA LYS A 452 -10.97 31.78 10.64
C LYS A 452 -11.60 30.51 10.10
N GLN A 453 -11.38 30.15 8.83
CA GLN A 453 -11.85 28.88 8.26
C GLN A 453 -11.15 27.66 8.85
N LEU A 454 -9.84 27.75 9.13
CA LEU A 454 -9.10 26.67 9.79
C LEU A 454 -9.55 26.47 11.24
N GLN A 455 -9.81 27.52 11.99
CA GLN A 455 -10.39 27.45 13.34
C GLN A 455 -11.82 26.90 13.32
N GLN A 456 -12.68 27.31 12.39
CA GLN A 456 -14.02 26.72 12.24
C GLN A 456 -13.96 25.23 11.87
N ARG A 457 -13.05 24.80 11.01
CA ARG A 457 -12.88 23.37 10.67
C ARG A 457 -12.38 22.54 11.87
N SER A 458 -11.55 23.10 12.74
CA SER A 458 -11.10 22.43 13.97
C SER A 458 -12.22 22.33 15.02
N MET A 459 -13.06 23.35 15.13
CA MET A 459 -14.23 23.35 16.02
C MET A 459 -15.31 22.36 15.56
N VAL A 460 -15.59 22.29 14.25
CA VAL A 460 -16.53 21.32 13.65
C VAL A 460 -16.02 19.89 13.81
N LYS A 461 -14.70 19.64 13.70
CA LYS A 461 -14.11 18.31 13.99
C LYS A 461 -14.26 17.94 15.47
N LYS A 462 -14.10 18.90 16.38
CA LYS A 462 -14.26 18.66 17.83
C LYS A 462 -15.72 18.41 18.21
N GLN A 463 -16.69 19.13 17.61
CA GLN A 463 -18.12 18.86 17.78
C GLN A 463 -18.54 17.50 17.19
N ARG A 464 -18.04 17.09 16.02
CA ARG A 464 -18.34 15.75 15.46
C ARG A 464 -17.76 14.61 16.29
N LYS A 465 -16.66 14.83 17.01
CA LYS A 465 -16.11 13.83 17.94
C LYS A 465 -17.00 13.68 19.18
N ASN A 466 -17.48 14.79 19.74
CA ASN A 466 -18.39 14.75 20.89
C ASN A 466 -19.80 14.22 20.56
N VAL A 467 -20.30 14.42 19.34
CA VAL A 467 -21.59 13.85 18.89
C VAL A 467 -21.48 12.32 18.67
N ARG A 468 -20.31 11.80 18.22
CA ARG A 468 -20.09 10.35 18.09
C ARG A 468 -19.98 9.61 19.42
N GLU A 469 -19.59 10.28 20.49
CA GLU A 469 -19.51 9.69 21.83
C GLU A 469 -20.88 9.69 22.55
N THR A 470 -21.86 10.47 22.08
CA THR A 470 -23.24 10.52 22.63
C THR A 470 -24.23 9.66 21.85
N GLU A 471 -23.93 9.19 20.64
CA GLU A 471 -24.83 8.32 19.84
C GLU A 471 -24.62 6.81 20.06
N SER A 472 -23.71 6.41 20.95
CA SER A 472 -23.49 4.98 21.25
C SER A 472 -24.47 4.37 22.24
N THR A 473 -25.55 5.06 22.62
CA THR A 473 -26.52 4.60 23.62
C THR A 473 -28.00 4.58 23.18
N LEU A 474 -28.29 4.49 21.89
CA LEU A 474 -29.68 4.21 21.47
C LEU A 474 -29.70 3.15 20.35
N SER A 475 -30.07 1.95 20.74
CA SER A 475 -30.39 0.81 19.91
C SER A 475 -31.80 0.89 19.34
N SER A 476 -31.95 0.65 18.02
CA SER A 476 -33.07 -0.15 17.48
C SER A 476 -32.92 -0.40 15.98
N PRO A 477 -33.55 -1.45 15.43
CA PRO A 477 -33.03 -2.20 14.28
C PRO A 477 -33.67 -1.78 12.96
N LEU A 478 -32.88 -1.67 11.91
CA LEU A 478 -33.36 -1.60 10.53
C LEU A 478 -33.16 -2.98 9.86
N GLN A 479 -34.30 -3.51 9.45
CA GLN A 479 -34.50 -4.74 8.72
C GLN A 479 -33.73 -4.72 7.40
N GLU A 480 -32.81 -5.67 7.23
CA GLU A 480 -32.19 -5.98 5.95
C GLU A 480 -33.11 -6.89 5.12
N TYR A 481 -33.39 -6.47 3.90
CA TYR A 481 -34.00 -7.29 2.87
C TYR A 481 -32.97 -8.28 2.31
N TYR A 482 -33.09 -9.54 2.71
CA TYR A 482 -32.41 -10.67 2.08
C TYR A 482 -33.24 -11.19 0.91
N VAL A 483 -32.71 -11.14 -0.30
CA VAL A 483 -33.25 -11.87 -1.45
C VAL A 483 -32.47 -13.18 -1.61
N ASP A 484 -33.14 -14.28 -1.26
CA ASP A 484 -32.66 -15.65 -1.48
C ASP A 484 -32.56 -15.98 -2.97
N TYR A 485 -31.37 -16.30 -3.43
CA TYR A 485 -31.15 -16.94 -4.73
C TYR A 485 -30.68 -18.38 -4.49
N LYS A 486 -31.60 -19.35 -4.72
CA LYS A 486 -31.28 -20.77 -4.84
C LYS A 486 -30.64 -21.05 -6.18
N PRO A 487 -29.50 -21.74 -6.28
CA PRO A 487 -29.07 -22.30 -7.57
C PRO A 487 -29.62 -23.73 -7.75
N ALA A 488 -30.14 -23.97 -8.94
CA ALA A 488 -30.60 -25.26 -9.43
C ALA A 488 -29.43 -26.23 -9.68
N ASN A 489 -29.71 -27.49 -9.47
CA ASN A 489 -28.84 -28.65 -9.67
C ASN A 489 -28.26 -28.75 -11.08
N SER A 490 -27.00 -29.16 -11.21
CA SER A 490 -26.56 -29.98 -12.32
C SER A 490 -25.35 -30.86 -11.95
N ALA A 491 -25.64 -32.14 -12.00
CA ALA A 491 -24.89 -33.30 -12.49
C ALA A 491 -23.40 -33.44 -12.18
N THR A 492 -23.16 -34.50 -11.42
CA THR A 492 -21.95 -35.29 -11.25
C THR A 492 -21.32 -35.71 -12.57
N MET A 493 -19.98 -35.59 -12.64
CA MET A 493 -19.17 -36.38 -13.56
C MET A 493 -17.94 -36.87 -12.78
N ASP A 494 -18.00 -38.18 -12.48
CA ASP A 494 -16.88 -38.92 -11.87
C ASP A 494 -15.78 -39.13 -12.91
N VAL A 495 -14.55 -38.83 -12.57
CA VAL A 495 -13.36 -39.34 -13.24
C VAL A 495 -12.48 -40.03 -12.20
N LEU A 496 -12.49 -41.36 -12.28
CA LEU A 496 -11.54 -42.24 -11.61
C LEU A 496 -10.11 -42.02 -12.15
N VAL A 497 -9.17 -41.75 -11.29
CA VAL A 497 -7.74 -41.99 -11.55
C VAL A 497 -7.14 -42.74 -10.36
N ASN A 498 -6.83 -44.01 -10.59
CA ASN A 498 -6.02 -44.86 -9.76
C ASN A 498 -4.55 -44.40 -9.76
N GLY A 499 -3.91 -44.42 -8.60
CA GLY A 499 -2.45 -44.22 -8.49
C GLY A 499 -1.98 -44.36 -7.05
N THR A 500 -1.65 -45.56 -6.67
CA THR A 500 -1.04 -45.99 -5.40
C THR A 500 0.41 -45.51 -5.26
N GLY A 501 0.80 -45.09 -4.03
CA GLY A 501 2.17 -45.09 -3.56
C GLY A 501 2.48 -44.04 -2.49
N PRO A 502 2.93 -44.46 -1.28
CA PRO A 502 3.30 -43.52 -0.23
C PRO A 502 4.75 -43.05 -0.43
N TYR A 503 4.96 -41.77 -0.70
CA TYR A 503 6.27 -41.16 -0.62
C TYR A 503 6.36 -40.39 0.71
N THR A 504 7.09 -40.93 1.65
CA THR A 504 7.60 -40.26 2.83
C THR A 504 8.72 -39.32 2.39
N TYR A 505 8.49 -38.00 2.47
CA TYR A 505 9.56 -37.03 2.39
C TYR A 505 9.89 -36.52 3.78
N THR A 506 11.05 -36.90 4.27
CA THR A 506 11.75 -36.24 5.36
C THR A 506 12.30 -34.93 4.82
N ILE A 507 11.73 -33.79 5.20
CA ILE A 507 12.30 -32.45 4.92
C ILE A 507 13.05 -32.04 6.19
N SER A 508 14.34 -32.31 6.20
CA SER A 508 15.32 -31.62 7.03
C SER A 508 15.92 -30.50 6.17
N GLY A 509 15.75 -29.26 6.60
CA GLY A 509 16.38 -28.12 5.93
C GLY A 509 15.69 -26.82 6.34
N SER A 510 16.20 -26.17 7.38
CA SER A 510 15.96 -24.76 7.66
C SER A 510 16.43 -23.94 6.44
N ARG A 511 15.51 -23.44 5.62
CA ARG A 511 15.84 -22.48 4.56
C ARG A 511 15.98 -21.12 5.21
N GLU A 512 17.21 -20.63 5.30
CA GLU A 512 17.52 -19.26 5.65
C GLU A 512 16.98 -18.33 4.53
N CYS A 513 16.39 -17.18 4.93
CA CYS A 513 15.98 -16.16 3.98
C CYS A 513 17.22 -15.43 3.44
N GLU A 514 17.36 -15.30 2.13
CA GLU A 514 18.41 -14.46 1.53
C GLU A 514 18.21 -12.98 1.93
N VAL A 515 19.29 -12.30 2.30
CA VAL A 515 19.32 -10.88 2.69
C VAL A 515 19.28 -9.95 1.47
#